data_41eb92af9066fd28ec8ea99c00a1b1cd
#
_entry.id   41eb92af9066fd28ec8ea99c00a1b1cd
#
_cell.length_a   1.000
_cell.length_b   1.000
_cell.length_c   1.000
_cell.angle_alpha   90.00
_cell.angle_beta   90.00
_cell.angle_gamma   90.00
#
_symmetry.space_group_name_H-M   'P 1'
#
loop_
_entity.id
_entity.type
_entity.pdbx_description
1 polymer ?
#
loop_
_entity_poly.entity_id
_entity_poly.type
_entity_poly.pdbx_seq_one_letter_code
_entity_poly.pdbx_strand_id
1 'polypeptide(L)'
;MRISIVAAIARGGVIGRDNGIPWRVPEDARHFRALTIGHPVVMGRRTWDSLPNPYRPLPGRRNVVLSRDPGWRAAGAERAGSLDEALGLVDGAPRVFVIGGADVYAAALPIADDLLLTEIDADIDGDTVFPPFDATDFEETSRERRVSEAGVPLSFVTYTRRVAAGHST
;
A
#
# COMPACT_ATOMS: atom_id res chain seq x y z
N MET A 1 -2.97 7.37 15.58
CA MET A 1 -2.32 6.54 14.55
C MET A 1 -2.77 6.96 13.18
N ARG A 2 -1.82 7.28 12.31
CA ARG A 2 -2.11 7.63 10.92
C ARG A 2 -2.10 6.36 10.07
N ILE A 3 -3.14 6.15 9.27
CA ILE A 3 -3.28 4.98 8.40
C ILE A 3 -3.04 5.43 6.96
N SER A 4 -2.00 4.92 6.34
CA SER A 4 -1.58 5.28 4.98
C SER A 4 -1.63 4.07 4.07
N ILE A 5 -2.20 4.25 2.88
CA ILE A 5 -2.15 3.23 1.83
C ILE A 5 -0.98 3.56 0.91
N VAL A 6 -0.17 2.56 0.59
CA VAL A 6 0.95 2.70 -0.35
C VAL A 6 0.74 1.72 -1.50
N ALA A 7 0.76 2.22 -2.72
CA ALA A 7 0.60 1.39 -3.91
C ALA A 7 1.32 2.00 -5.10
N ALA A 8 1.76 1.16 -6.03
CA ALA A 8 2.18 1.56 -7.37
C ALA A 8 1.08 1.16 -8.35
N ILE A 9 0.63 2.09 -9.17
CA ILE A 9 -0.45 1.87 -10.13
C ILE A 9 -0.02 2.30 -11.53
N ALA A 10 -0.28 1.44 -12.51
CA ALA A 10 -0.10 1.76 -13.93
C ALA A 10 -1.38 2.39 -14.49
N ARG A 11 -1.38 2.76 -15.75
CA ARG A 11 -2.58 3.28 -16.43
C ARG A 11 -3.74 2.29 -16.28
N GLY A 12 -4.94 2.80 -16.13
CA GLY A 12 -6.14 1.99 -15.87
C GLY A 12 -6.23 1.44 -14.46
N GLY A 13 -5.34 1.87 -13.54
CA GLY A 13 -5.36 1.45 -12.15
C GLY A 13 -4.72 0.09 -11.89
N VAL A 14 -4.01 -0.49 -12.86
CA VAL A 14 -3.40 -1.82 -12.73
C VAL A 14 -2.36 -1.84 -11.62
N ILE A 15 -2.49 -2.76 -10.67
CA ILE A 15 -1.56 -2.95 -9.56
C ILE A 15 -0.91 -4.33 -9.52
N GLY A 16 -1.40 -5.30 -10.30
CA GLY A 16 -0.86 -6.63 -10.27
C GLY A 16 -1.24 -7.47 -11.47
N ARG A 17 -0.44 -8.54 -11.68
CA ARG A 17 -0.66 -9.60 -12.65
C ARG A 17 -0.08 -10.88 -12.08
N ASP A 18 -0.85 -11.98 -12.09
CA ASP A 18 -0.44 -13.29 -11.57
C ASP A 18 0.12 -13.21 -10.13
N ASN A 19 -0.55 -12.45 -9.27
CA ASN A 19 -0.19 -12.21 -7.87
C ASN A 19 1.16 -11.49 -7.67
N GLY A 20 1.67 -10.84 -8.70
CA GLY A 20 2.91 -10.08 -8.63
C GLY A 20 2.78 -8.72 -9.28
N ILE A 21 3.79 -7.89 -9.11
CA ILE A 21 3.88 -6.59 -9.76
C ILE A 21 4.43 -6.81 -11.18
N PRO A 22 3.69 -6.43 -12.25
CA PRO A 22 4.06 -6.75 -13.63
C PRO A 22 5.15 -5.84 -14.21
N TRP A 23 5.73 -4.95 -13.41
CA TRP A 23 6.78 -4.03 -13.85
C TRP A 23 7.92 -3.99 -12.86
N ARG A 24 9.03 -3.42 -13.29
CA ARG A 24 10.20 -3.24 -12.44
C ARG A 24 10.67 -1.79 -12.54
N VAL A 25 10.49 -1.03 -11.47
CA VAL A 25 10.90 0.37 -11.36
C VAL A 25 11.69 0.53 -10.06
N PRO A 26 13.04 0.53 -10.11
CA PRO A 26 13.86 0.62 -8.90
C PRO A 26 13.60 1.88 -8.08
N GLU A 27 13.25 2.99 -8.72
CA GLU A 27 12.91 4.23 -8.04
C GLU A 27 11.70 4.07 -7.13
N ASP A 28 10.70 3.27 -7.57
CA ASP A 28 9.53 2.99 -6.77
C ASP A 28 9.87 2.12 -5.55
N ALA A 29 10.71 1.11 -5.74
CA ALA A 29 11.14 0.25 -4.64
C ALA A 29 11.90 1.05 -3.56
N ARG A 30 12.76 1.96 -3.97
CA ARG A 30 13.48 2.85 -3.04
C ARG A 30 12.54 3.80 -2.32
N HIS A 31 11.58 4.36 -3.03
CA HIS A 31 10.56 5.25 -2.47
C HIS A 31 9.69 4.52 -1.44
N PHE A 32 9.22 3.32 -1.77
CA PHE A 32 8.45 2.47 -0.87
C PHE A 32 9.23 2.19 0.42
N ARG A 33 10.50 1.81 0.30
CA ARG A 33 11.33 1.56 1.47
C ARG A 33 11.50 2.81 2.33
N ALA A 34 11.80 3.95 1.71
CA ALA A 34 11.99 5.21 2.42
C ALA A 34 10.74 5.63 3.20
N LEU A 35 9.56 5.38 2.63
CA LEU A 35 8.30 5.69 3.29
C LEU A 35 8.02 4.78 4.48
N THR A 36 8.27 3.49 4.34
CA THR A 36 7.77 2.48 5.28
C THR A 36 8.75 2.05 6.34
N ILE A 37 10.06 2.27 6.13
CA ILE A 37 11.09 1.82 7.08
C ILE A 37 10.83 2.35 8.50
N GLY A 38 10.92 1.48 9.49
CA GLY A 38 10.67 1.85 10.88
C GLY A 38 9.19 1.88 11.28
N HIS A 39 8.27 1.58 10.35
CA HIS A 39 6.84 1.57 10.61
C HIS A 39 6.23 0.18 10.37
N PRO A 40 5.13 -0.17 11.05
CA PRO A 40 4.41 -1.40 10.72
C PRO A 40 3.85 -1.37 9.31
N VAL A 41 3.88 -2.52 8.65
CA VAL A 41 3.25 -2.73 7.35
C VAL A 41 2.20 -3.84 7.49
N VAL A 42 1.03 -3.60 6.90
CA VAL A 42 -0.08 -4.55 6.88
C VAL A 42 -0.33 -4.99 5.45
N MET A 43 -0.41 -6.29 5.24
CA MET A 43 -0.57 -6.86 3.90
C MET A 43 -1.46 -8.09 3.95
N GLY A 44 -2.06 -8.42 2.82
CA GLY A 44 -2.73 -9.69 2.64
C GLY A 44 -1.72 -10.83 2.45
N ARG A 45 -2.17 -12.07 2.63
CA ARG A 45 -1.32 -13.25 2.50
C ARG A 45 -0.69 -13.36 1.11
N ARG A 46 -1.44 -13.06 0.04
CA ARG A 46 -0.90 -13.12 -1.33
C ARG A 46 0.24 -12.15 -1.54
N THR A 47 0.16 -10.97 -0.95
CA THR A 47 1.25 -10.00 -0.99
C THR A 47 2.47 -10.54 -0.25
N TRP A 48 2.28 -11.13 0.92
CA TRP A 48 3.35 -11.79 1.66
C TRP A 48 4.03 -12.88 0.81
N ASP A 49 3.23 -13.74 0.18
CA ASP A 49 3.75 -14.84 -0.65
C ASP A 49 4.52 -14.31 -1.88
N SER A 50 4.20 -13.10 -2.35
CA SER A 50 4.88 -12.48 -3.50
C SER A 50 6.21 -11.83 -3.16
N LEU A 51 6.50 -11.61 -1.87
CA LEU A 51 7.77 -10.99 -1.46
C LEU A 51 8.92 -11.94 -1.71
N PRO A 52 9.95 -11.50 -2.45
CA PRO A 52 11.12 -12.34 -2.69
C PRO A 52 12.04 -12.39 -1.46
N ASN A 53 12.74 -13.49 -1.27
CA ASN A 53 13.86 -13.51 -0.33
C ASN A 53 14.99 -12.63 -0.89
N PRO A 54 15.68 -11.84 -0.04
CA PRO A 54 15.63 -11.77 1.42
C PRO A 54 14.62 -10.75 1.99
N TYR A 55 13.63 -10.29 1.21
CA TYR A 55 12.69 -9.25 1.61
C TYR A 55 11.42 -9.78 2.26
N ARG A 56 11.43 -11.01 2.69
CA ARG A 56 10.32 -11.63 3.42
C ARG A 56 10.82 -12.21 4.75
N PRO A 57 10.61 -11.54 5.90
CA PRO A 57 9.84 -10.29 6.08
C PRO A 57 10.56 -9.09 5.52
N LEU A 58 9.81 -8.00 5.29
CA LEU A 58 10.39 -6.72 4.92
C LEU A 58 11.26 -6.22 6.07
N PRO A 59 12.58 -6.01 5.85
CA PRO A 59 13.49 -5.67 6.94
C PRO A 59 13.21 -4.31 7.58
N GLY A 60 13.44 -4.21 8.91
CA GLY A 60 13.28 -2.96 9.63
C GLY A 60 11.85 -2.52 9.85
N ARG A 61 10.89 -3.40 9.60
CA ARG A 61 9.45 -3.12 9.71
C ARG A 61 8.77 -4.29 10.39
N ARG A 62 7.74 -3.98 11.17
CA ARG A 62 6.87 -5.00 11.73
C ARG A 62 5.90 -5.45 10.64
N ASN A 63 5.92 -6.73 10.29
CA ASN A 63 5.12 -7.28 9.19
C ASN A 63 3.87 -7.95 9.77
N VAL A 64 2.70 -7.41 9.47
CA VAL A 64 1.40 -7.97 9.88
C VAL A 64 0.69 -8.49 8.63
N VAL A 65 0.33 -9.77 8.64
CA VAL A 65 -0.25 -10.45 7.50
C VAL A 65 -1.67 -10.88 7.80
N LEU A 66 -2.60 -10.47 6.94
CA LEU A 66 -4.00 -10.84 7.06
C LEU A 66 -4.20 -12.22 6.45
N SER A 67 -4.70 -13.17 7.26
CA SER A 67 -5.04 -14.51 6.81
C SER A 67 -6.27 -14.99 7.56
N ARG A 68 -7.22 -15.55 6.81
CA ARG A 68 -8.43 -16.17 7.40
C ARG A 68 -8.12 -17.52 8.06
N ASP A 69 -6.98 -18.11 7.72
CA ASP A 69 -6.55 -19.36 8.32
C ASP A 69 -5.95 -19.08 9.71
N PRO A 70 -6.61 -19.48 10.81
CA PRO A 70 -6.07 -19.22 12.14
C PRO A 70 -4.76 -19.97 12.44
N GLY A 71 -4.46 -20.99 11.68
CA GLY A 71 -3.22 -21.76 11.80
C GLY A 71 -2.07 -21.25 10.95
N TRP A 72 -2.32 -20.23 10.11
CA TRP A 72 -1.25 -19.70 9.25
C TRP A 72 -0.15 -19.04 10.07
N ARG A 73 1.09 -19.41 9.75
CA ARG A 73 2.27 -18.86 10.41
C ARG A 73 3.41 -18.73 9.41
N ALA A 74 4.24 -17.71 9.61
CA ALA A 74 5.48 -17.55 8.87
C ALA A 74 6.51 -16.83 9.73
N ALA A 75 7.78 -17.18 9.58
CA ALA A 75 8.85 -16.53 10.31
C ALA A 75 8.91 -15.03 9.97
N GLY A 76 8.90 -14.18 11.01
CA GLY A 76 8.95 -12.73 10.85
C GLY A 76 7.61 -12.07 10.55
N ALA A 77 6.51 -12.82 10.52
CA ALA A 77 5.17 -12.31 10.32
C ALA A 77 4.32 -12.47 11.57
N GLU A 78 3.47 -11.46 11.82
CA GLU A 78 2.40 -11.55 12.81
C GLU A 78 1.09 -11.74 12.04
N ARG A 79 0.31 -12.74 12.41
CA ARG A 79 -0.97 -13.01 11.76
C ARG A 79 -2.08 -12.18 12.38
N ALA A 80 -2.97 -11.65 11.54
CA ALA A 80 -4.25 -11.07 11.96
C ALA A 80 -5.36 -11.64 11.07
N GLY A 81 -6.55 -11.80 11.63
CA GLY A 81 -7.70 -12.34 10.90
C GLY A 81 -8.46 -11.27 10.10
N SER A 82 -8.23 -9.99 10.43
CA SER A 82 -8.90 -8.86 9.79
C SER A 82 -8.03 -7.62 9.87
N LEU A 83 -8.39 -6.59 9.11
CA LEU A 83 -7.71 -5.31 9.19
C LEU A 83 -7.85 -4.68 10.59
N ASP A 84 -9.02 -4.74 11.18
CA ASP A 84 -9.25 -4.22 12.53
C ASP A 84 -8.35 -4.91 13.56
N GLU A 85 -8.23 -6.24 13.48
CA GLU A 85 -7.33 -6.99 14.36
C GLU A 85 -5.86 -6.57 14.12
N ALA A 86 -5.46 -6.38 12.87
CA ALA A 86 -4.12 -5.94 12.53
C ALA A 86 -3.81 -4.56 13.12
N LEU A 87 -4.75 -3.63 13.02
CA LEU A 87 -4.59 -2.29 13.58
C LEU A 87 -4.51 -2.34 15.10
N GLY A 88 -5.23 -3.25 15.74
CA GLY A 88 -5.13 -3.47 17.19
C GLY A 88 -3.76 -3.98 17.61
N LEU A 89 -3.13 -4.86 16.82
CA LEU A 89 -1.79 -5.37 17.10
C LEU A 89 -0.73 -4.27 17.09
N VAL A 90 -0.91 -3.25 16.26
CA VAL A 90 0.06 -2.15 16.11
C VAL A 90 -0.43 -0.88 16.79
N ASP A 91 -1.39 -1.00 17.68
CA ASP A 91 -1.89 0.12 18.48
C ASP A 91 -0.72 0.78 19.23
N GLY A 92 -0.69 2.11 19.22
CA GLY A 92 0.44 2.88 19.77
C GLY A 92 1.50 3.25 18.73
N ALA A 93 1.53 2.63 17.56
CA ALA A 93 2.40 3.11 16.48
C ALA A 93 1.87 4.45 15.95
N PRO A 94 2.76 5.44 15.68
CA PRO A 94 2.28 6.73 15.16
C PRO A 94 1.74 6.63 13.74
N ARG A 95 2.19 5.64 12.97
CA ARG A 95 1.79 5.45 11.57
C ARG A 95 1.85 3.98 11.19
N VAL A 96 0.92 3.55 10.36
CA VAL A 96 0.89 2.20 9.79
C VAL A 96 0.65 2.30 8.28
N PHE A 97 1.32 1.44 7.51
CA PHE A 97 1.19 1.40 6.06
C PHE A 97 0.48 0.13 5.61
N VAL A 98 -0.57 0.30 4.81
CA VAL A 98 -1.28 -0.81 4.16
C VAL A 98 -0.69 -0.95 2.75
N ILE A 99 -0.12 -2.11 2.45
CA ILE A 99 0.72 -2.30 1.26
C ILE A 99 0.15 -3.30 0.23
N GLY A 100 -1.07 -3.75 0.41
CA GLY A 100 -1.76 -4.56 -0.60
C GLY A 100 -2.30 -5.88 -0.08
N GLY A 101 -2.98 -6.68 -0.88
CA GLY A 101 -3.40 -6.33 -2.25
C GLY A 101 -4.76 -5.65 -2.33
N ALA A 102 -5.44 -5.84 -3.46
CA ALA A 102 -6.67 -5.11 -3.77
C ALA A 102 -7.74 -5.21 -2.68
N ASP A 103 -7.96 -6.39 -2.13
CA ASP A 103 -8.96 -6.59 -1.07
C ASP A 103 -8.60 -5.83 0.21
N VAL A 104 -7.32 -5.78 0.54
CA VAL A 104 -6.84 -5.07 1.74
C VAL A 104 -6.90 -3.56 1.49
N TYR A 105 -6.56 -3.11 0.30
CA TYR A 105 -6.75 -1.70 -0.08
C TYR A 105 -8.21 -1.29 0.02
N ALA A 106 -9.13 -2.11 -0.49
CA ALA A 106 -10.56 -1.83 -0.42
C ALA A 106 -11.05 -1.73 1.03
N ALA A 107 -10.56 -2.60 1.91
CA ALA A 107 -10.91 -2.57 3.33
C ALA A 107 -10.34 -1.33 4.03
N ALA A 108 -9.18 -0.84 3.61
CA ALA A 108 -8.51 0.29 4.24
C ALA A 108 -9.01 1.66 3.74
N LEU A 109 -9.53 1.75 2.50
CA LEU A 109 -9.97 3.02 1.93
C LEU A 109 -10.93 3.82 2.82
N PRO A 110 -11.95 3.19 3.46
CA PRO A 110 -12.86 3.95 4.33
C PRO A 110 -12.22 4.59 5.55
N ILE A 111 -11.07 4.08 5.98
CA ILE A 111 -10.40 4.52 7.22
C ILE A 111 -9.02 5.12 6.99
N ALA A 112 -8.51 5.10 5.77
CA ALA A 112 -7.18 5.65 5.46
C ALA A 112 -7.17 7.18 5.60
N ASP A 113 -6.09 7.70 6.17
CA ASP A 113 -5.86 9.14 6.28
C ASP A 113 -5.27 9.71 5.00
N ASP A 114 -4.45 8.92 4.32
CA ASP A 114 -3.86 9.31 3.04
C ASP A 114 -3.55 8.10 2.16
N LEU A 115 -3.40 8.41 0.87
CA LEU A 115 -2.98 7.45 -0.16
C LEU A 115 -1.67 7.96 -0.75
N LEU A 116 -0.63 7.14 -0.68
CA LEU A 116 0.68 7.44 -1.24
C LEU A 116 0.86 6.55 -2.47
N LEU A 117 0.52 7.10 -3.63
CA LEU A 117 0.46 6.33 -4.88
C LEU A 117 1.62 6.72 -5.79
N THR A 118 2.31 5.70 -6.30
CA THR A 118 3.22 5.88 -7.42
C THR A 118 2.42 5.62 -8.68
N GLU A 119 2.16 6.69 -9.45
CA GLU A 119 1.46 6.60 -10.72
C GLU A 119 2.47 6.39 -11.83
N ILE A 120 2.45 5.21 -12.44
CA ILE A 120 3.37 4.83 -13.50
C ILE A 120 2.68 5.07 -14.84
N ASP A 121 3.28 5.94 -15.66
CA ASP A 121 2.71 6.34 -16.93
C ASP A 121 3.09 5.33 -18.03
N ALA A 122 2.51 4.13 -17.93
CA ALA A 122 2.71 3.04 -18.85
C ALA A 122 1.46 2.18 -18.92
N ASP A 123 1.18 1.66 -20.12
CA ASP A 123 0.12 0.68 -20.33
C ASP A 123 0.67 -0.69 -19.99
N ILE A 124 0.17 -1.28 -18.94
CA ILE A 124 0.62 -2.57 -18.43
C ILE A 124 -0.59 -3.47 -18.28
N ASP A 125 -0.54 -4.65 -18.91
CA ASP A 125 -1.57 -5.65 -18.76
C ASP A 125 -1.51 -6.26 -17.35
N GLY A 126 -2.64 -6.30 -16.69
CA GLY A 126 -2.74 -6.90 -15.37
C GLY A 126 -4.15 -7.37 -15.09
N ASP A 127 -4.26 -8.28 -14.13
CA ASP A 127 -5.52 -8.89 -13.70
C ASP A 127 -6.08 -8.25 -12.43
N THR A 128 -5.35 -7.35 -11.82
CA THR A 128 -5.71 -6.72 -10.55
C THR A 128 -5.60 -5.21 -10.66
N VAL A 129 -6.63 -4.52 -10.20
CA VAL A 129 -6.67 -3.06 -10.24
C VAL A 129 -6.84 -2.49 -8.82
N PHE A 130 -6.33 -1.28 -8.62
CA PHE A 130 -6.56 -0.54 -7.38
C PHE A 130 -8.05 -0.22 -7.26
N PRO A 131 -8.67 -0.40 -6.08
CA PRO A 131 -10.08 -0.07 -5.91
C PRO A 131 -10.33 1.41 -6.16
N PRO A 132 -11.47 1.76 -6.78
CA PRO A 132 -11.77 3.16 -7.06
C PRO A 132 -11.95 3.95 -5.77
N PHE A 133 -11.47 5.19 -5.78
CA PHE A 133 -11.69 6.14 -4.70
C PHE A 133 -12.17 7.47 -5.27
N ASP A 134 -12.89 8.22 -4.46
CA ASP A 134 -13.61 9.40 -4.90
C ASP A 134 -12.84 10.68 -4.57
N ALA A 135 -12.79 11.62 -5.52
CA ALA A 135 -12.22 12.95 -5.33
C ALA A 135 -12.97 13.78 -4.26
N THR A 136 -14.18 13.37 -3.88
CA THR A 136 -14.89 13.98 -2.76
C THR A 136 -14.34 13.55 -1.41
N ASP A 137 -13.68 12.39 -1.35
CA ASP A 137 -13.10 11.85 -0.12
C ASP A 137 -11.63 12.22 0.03
N PHE A 138 -10.89 12.31 -1.06
CA PHE A 138 -9.45 12.55 -1.05
C PHE A 138 -9.06 13.69 -1.99
N GLU A 139 -8.10 14.48 -1.54
CA GLU A 139 -7.55 15.60 -2.30
C GLU A 139 -6.09 15.35 -2.64
N GLU A 140 -5.70 15.58 -3.89
CA GLU A 140 -4.29 15.55 -4.26
C GLU A 140 -3.57 16.71 -3.58
N THR A 141 -2.63 16.40 -2.69
CA THR A 141 -1.90 17.42 -1.92
C THR A 141 -0.44 17.54 -2.31
N SER A 142 0.10 16.55 -3.04
CA SER A 142 1.49 16.57 -3.50
C SER A 142 1.63 15.72 -4.76
N ARG A 143 2.45 16.19 -5.69
CA ARG A 143 2.81 15.43 -6.90
C ARG A 143 4.25 15.74 -7.27
N GLU A 144 5.07 14.71 -7.31
CA GLU A 144 6.46 14.79 -7.72
C GLU A 144 6.68 13.93 -8.95
N ARG A 145 6.98 14.56 -10.08
CA ARG A 145 7.19 13.86 -11.35
C ARG A 145 8.64 13.41 -11.48
N ARG A 146 8.84 12.19 -11.98
CA ARG A 146 10.13 11.57 -12.20
C ARG A 146 10.14 10.82 -13.53
N VAL A 147 11.34 10.51 -14.01
CA VAL A 147 11.53 9.56 -15.12
C VAL A 147 12.48 8.49 -14.61
N SER A 148 12.11 7.22 -14.78
CA SER A 148 12.94 6.11 -14.34
C SER A 148 14.20 5.98 -15.21
N GLU A 149 15.18 5.21 -14.72
CA GLU A 149 16.38 4.90 -15.49
C GLU A 149 16.05 4.24 -16.84
N ALA A 150 14.97 3.48 -16.90
CA ALA A 150 14.49 2.86 -18.14
C ALA A 150 13.66 3.81 -19.02
N GLY A 151 13.51 5.09 -18.64
CA GLY A 151 12.78 6.09 -19.41
C GLY A 151 11.27 6.08 -19.19
N VAL A 152 10.77 5.41 -18.16
CA VAL A 152 9.35 5.37 -17.85
C VAL A 152 8.96 6.55 -16.97
N PRO A 153 8.03 7.42 -17.41
CA PRO A 153 7.55 8.51 -16.57
C PRO A 153 6.75 7.96 -15.39
N LEU A 154 6.95 8.55 -14.23
CA LEU A 154 6.17 8.21 -13.04
C LEU A 154 5.98 9.45 -12.16
N SER A 155 5.02 9.39 -11.25
CA SER A 155 4.77 10.46 -10.30
C SER A 155 4.53 9.86 -8.92
N PHE A 156 5.15 10.46 -7.90
CA PHE A 156 4.83 10.16 -6.52
C PHE A 156 3.74 11.13 -6.07
N VAL A 157 2.56 10.61 -5.79
CA VAL A 157 1.36 11.41 -5.53
C VAL A 157 0.82 11.10 -4.15
N THR A 158 0.52 12.16 -3.40
CA THR A 158 -0.17 12.03 -2.11
C THR A 158 -1.59 12.54 -2.26
N TYR A 159 -2.55 11.70 -1.87
CA TYR A 159 -3.96 12.07 -1.73
C TYR A 159 -4.29 12.06 -0.25
N THR A 160 -4.75 13.18 0.27
CA THR A 160 -5.08 13.32 1.69
C THR A 160 -6.59 13.33 1.86
N ARG A 161 -7.08 12.62 2.88
CA ARG A 161 -8.52 12.61 3.16
C ARG A 161 -9.02 14.02 3.41
N ARG A 162 -10.11 14.40 2.75
CA ARG A 162 -10.75 15.69 2.96
C ARG A 162 -11.41 15.73 4.32
N VAL A 163 -11.29 16.86 4.99
CA VAL A 163 -12.06 17.12 6.20
C VAL A 163 -13.51 17.35 5.77
N ALA A 164 -14.45 16.63 6.39
CA ALA A 164 -15.85 16.78 6.04
C ALA A 164 -16.33 18.20 6.31
N ALA A 165 -16.94 18.83 5.28
CA ALA A 165 -17.54 20.14 5.42
C ALA A 165 -18.66 20.10 6.48
N GLY A 166 -18.66 21.04 7.41
CA GLY A 166 -19.66 21.11 8.46
C GLY A 166 -19.29 20.45 9.77
N HIS A 167 -18.13 19.83 9.89
CA HIS A 167 -17.60 19.33 11.16
C HIS A 167 -16.79 20.39 11.92
N SER A 168 -16.73 21.55 11.41
CA SER A 168 -16.05 22.71 12.01
C SER A 168 -16.98 23.52 12.91
N THR A 169 -17.62 22.88 13.84
CA THR A 169 -18.44 23.61 14.81
C THR A 169 -17.84 23.54 16.18
#